data_b808863d320fcfe549954e73b5fcd96e
#
_entry.id   b808863d320fcfe549954e73b5fcd96e
#
_cell.length_a   1.000
_cell.length_b   1.000
_cell.length_c   1.000
_cell.angle_alpha   90.00
_cell.angle_beta   90.00
_cell.angle_gamma   90.00
#
_symmetry.space_group_name_H-M   'P 1'
#
loop_
_entity.id
_entity.type
_entity.pdbx_description
1 polymer ?
#
loop_
_entity_poly.entity_id
_entity_poly.type
_entity_poly.pdbx_seq_one_letter_code
_entity_poly.pdbx_strand_id
1 'polypeptide(L)'
;MIDPLPKQQRKFLAIMGLADEFTVEMAQQITGDTDARKILALLTEQNAFVTRLPDGTTYRFHHMMKECAEHSFLSMKPETQRLYWERFGLWYEEHRQYLHAIAAYRKSENYDALLRVIRNDAGILLASLNPEDVLDALDKCPAETLKSAPFAILVLMRRMFTWRQIPKMLELKDLLLTAIEERPDMPEEERGNLLGECDLILSFLYYNDIRAMSRLHRSASIQMSRPAISILNSGGWTFGSPSVLMMFHRTPGELDNELTEMDECMPHYYQVTNCHGQGAETIMRAEALFYQGHFTDAHIELERAYAQVKNNEQINMALCCDFLAWRLSLHTDIVQRYTFEERYTELLRYHDAAWINIWNATSTYYHALVGETDKIPTIFSQHRLSDINMLAPGKPMMEMIENQLYLTECAYARVVGRSTKLLAVCETMHYALLALHVRIQTAIAYEQLGKCEEARTWLKRALSDAEPDNLVIPFVENYKLLKPLLKQEIKTDLITKIIELGERAHARNTIYVRPAVLDVLTPREFEIVKLITQRLSNREIAENLYLSEGSVKQYINQIYSKLHIEGDTRTKRKQLFDLLEQTT
;
A
#
# COMPACT_ATOMS: atom_id res chain seq x y z
N MET A 1 21.21 -44.59 6.38
CA MET A 1 21.16 -43.97 7.72
C MET A 1 20.05 -44.58 8.59
N ILE A 2 18.85 -44.74 8.10
CA ILE A 2 17.69 -45.22 8.88
C ILE A 2 17.62 -46.77 8.94
N ASP A 3 18.12 -47.49 7.95
CA ASP A 3 17.99 -48.94 7.78
C ASP A 3 18.51 -49.81 8.94
N PRO A 4 19.58 -49.42 9.68
CA PRO A 4 20.06 -50.21 10.82
C PRO A 4 19.16 -50.15 12.07
N LEU A 5 18.22 -49.21 12.11
CA LEU A 5 17.38 -48.97 13.29
C LEU A 5 16.24 -49.98 13.38
N PRO A 6 15.71 -50.26 14.61
CA PRO A 6 14.51 -51.06 14.81
C PRO A 6 13.32 -50.54 14.01
N LYS A 7 12.46 -51.45 13.54
CA LYS A 7 11.31 -51.11 12.67
C LYS A 7 10.43 -49.98 13.24
N GLN A 8 10.20 -49.98 14.58
CA GLN A 8 9.41 -48.94 15.24
C GLN A 8 10.10 -47.56 15.13
N GLN A 9 11.41 -47.48 15.39
CA GLN A 9 12.17 -46.23 15.28
C GLN A 9 12.25 -45.74 13.84
N ARG A 10 12.45 -46.63 12.87
CA ARG A 10 12.42 -46.28 11.44
C ARG A 10 11.08 -45.65 11.04
N LYS A 11 9.97 -46.29 11.46
CA LYS A 11 8.63 -45.76 11.18
C LYS A 11 8.41 -44.42 11.85
N PHE A 12 8.83 -44.28 13.11
CA PHE A 12 8.75 -42.99 13.84
C PHE A 12 9.52 -41.88 13.14
N LEU A 13 10.76 -42.14 12.76
CA LEU A 13 11.59 -41.18 12.03
C LEU A 13 11.01 -40.80 10.69
N ALA A 14 10.53 -41.77 9.90
CA ALA A 14 9.93 -41.52 8.60
C ALA A 14 8.70 -40.59 8.70
N ILE A 15 7.89 -40.74 9.75
CA ILE A 15 6.71 -39.93 9.96
C ILE A 15 7.09 -38.54 10.51
N MET A 16 7.83 -38.51 11.63
CA MET A 16 8.12 -37.24 12.32
C MET A 16 9.13 -36.37 11.60
N GLY A 17 9.94 -36.96 10.69
CA GLY A 17 10.85 -36.22 9.83
C GLY A 17 10.16 -35.26 8.83
N LEU A 18 8.85 -35.36 8.66
CA LEU A 18 8.05 -34.44 7.86
C LEU A 18 7.81 -33.09 8.55
N ALA A 19 7.90 -33.05 9.89
CA ALA A 19 7.78 -31.80 10.65
C ALA A 19 9.12 -31.07 10.72
N ASP A 20 9.08 -29.73 10.70
CA ASP A 20 10.28 -28.91 10.91
C ASP A 20 10.71 -28.95 12.37
N GLU A 21 9.74 -28.79 13.27
CA GLU A 21 9.88 -28.90 14.72
C GLU A 21 8.67 -29.61 15.29
N PHE A 22 8.85 -30.32 16.38
CA PHE A 22 7.76 -31.06 17.00
C PHE A 22 8.00 -31.30 18.49
N THR A 23 6.91 -31.51 19.25
CA THR A 23 6.93 -31.88 20.65
C THR A 23 6.67 -33.40 20.83
N VAL A 24 6.90 -33.90 22.03
CA VAL A 24 6.55 -35.31 22.38
C VAL A 24 5.05 -35.54 22.17
N GLU A 25 4.22 -34.57 22.55
CA GLU A 25 2.76 -34.65 22.43
C GLU A 25 2.35 -34.75 20.97
N MET A 26 2.87 -33.87 20.11
CA MET A 26 2.67 -33.92 18.65
C MET A 26 3.06 -35.29 18.09
N ALA A 27 4.23 -35.81 18.49
CA ALA A 27 4.71 -37.11 18.03
C ALA A 27 3.80 -38.27 18.47
N GLN A 28 3.29 -38.25 19.70
CA GLN A 28 2.33 -39.24 20.20
C GLN A 28 1.01 -39.22 19.43
N GLN A 29 0.46 -38.04 19.21
CA GLN A 29 -0.82 -37.87 18.52
C GLN A 29 -0.71 -38.28 17.04
N ILE A 30 0.35 -37.89 16.34
CA ILE A 30 0.51 -38.20 14.93
C ILE A 30 0.87 -39.66 14.70
N THR A 31 1.87 -40.20 15.41
CA THR A 31 2.30 -41.59 15.23
C THR A 31 1.36 -42.59 15.85
N GLY A 32 0.61 -42.18 16.88
CA GLY A 32 -0.16 -43.08 17.75
C GLY A 32 0.72 -43.91 18.67
N ASP A 33 2.00 -43.55 18.83
CA ASP A 33 2.97 -44.32 19.62
C ASP A 33 3.13 -43.70 21.02
N THR A 34 2.67 -44.43 22.05
CA THR A 34 2.77 -44.00 23.43
C THR A 34 4.22 -43.96 23.94
N ASP A 35 5.14 -44.68 23.29
CA ASP A 35 6.55 -44.72 23.61
C ASP A 35 7.38 -43.61 22.91
N ALA A 36 6.74 -42.66 22.22
CA ALA A 36 7.41 -41.57 21.50
C ALA A 36 8.49 -40.85 22.35
N ARG A 37 8.20 -40.62 23.65
CA ARG A 37 9.17 -40.02 24.59
C ARG A 37 10.42 -40.88 24.75
N LYS A 38 10.26 -42.20 24.88
CA LYS A 38 11.39 -43.14 25.03
C LYS A 38 12.20 -43.22 23.72
N ILE A 39 11.50 -43.26 22.59
CA ILE A 39 12.13 -43.28 21.27
C ILE A 39 12.98 -42.00 21.07
N LEU A 40 12.44 -40.84 21.40
CA LEU A 40 13.17 -39.57 21.29
C LEU A 40 14.36 -39.50 22.24
N ALA A 41 14.24 -40.00 23.48
CA ALA A 41 15.35 -40.06 24.42
C ALA A 41 16.49 -40.92 23.86
N LEU A 42 16.19 -42.13 23.38
CA LEU A 42 17.18 -43.02 22.76
C LEU A 42 17.83 -42.41 21.52
N LEU A 43 17.08 -41.79 20.64
CA LEU A 43 17.59 -41.13 19.43
C LEU A 43 18.49 -39.93 19.76
N THR A 44 18.17 -39.17 20.80
CA THR A 44 18.96 -38.04 21.29
C THR A 44 20.27 -38.53 21.95
N GLU A 45 20.22 -39.56 22.80
CA GLU A 45 21.40 -40.15 23.43
C GLU A 45 22.37 -40.80 22.43
N GLN A 46 21.83 -41.35 21.34
CA GLN A 46 22.62 -41.95 20.27
C GLN A 46 23.17 -40.92 19.28
N ASN A 47 22.96 -39.62 19.51
CA ASN A 47 23.23 -38.54 18.54
C ASN A 47 22.67 -38.84 17.14
N ALA A 48 21.47 -39.45 17.08
CA ALA A 48 20.82 -39.91 15.85
C ALA A 48 20.20 -38.77 15.06
N PHE A 49 20.95 -37.66 14.89
CA PHE A 49 20.51 -36.47 14.11
C PHE A 49 19.22 -35.82 14.62
N VAL A 50 18.88 -36.02 15.90
CA VAL A 50 17.78 -35.37 16.60
C VAL A 50 18.33 -34.43 17.65
N THR A 51 17.96 -33.17 17.60
CA THR A 51 18.40 -32.16 18.57
C THR A 51 17.20 -31.70 19.38
N ARG A 52 17.34 -31.65 20.71
CA ARG A 52 16.40 -31.00 21.58
C ARG A 52 16.71 -29.52 21.66
N LEU A 53 15.74 -28.66 21.42
CA LEU A 53 15.92 -27.22 21.42
C LEU A 53 16.08 -26.64 22.84
N PRO A 54 16.58 -25.41 22.99
CA PRO A 54 16.83 -24.76 24.29
C PRO A 54 15.58 -24.63 25.19
N ASP A 55 14.38 -24.64 24.64
CA ASP A 55 13.11 -24.65 25.38
C ASP A 55 12.86 -25.94 26.15
N GLY A 56 13.66 -26.95 25.86
CA GLY A 56 13.59 -28.26 26.55
C GLY A 56 12.37 -29.11 26.21
N THR A 57 11.50 -28.70 25.31
CA THR A 57 10.26 -29.38 24.93
C THR A 57 10.16 -29.73 23.46
N THR A 58 10.85 -28.97 22.63
CA THR A 58 10.81 -29.07 21.15
C THR A 58 12.01 -29.85 20.64
N TYR A 59 11.78 -30.64 19.60
CA TYR A 59 12.76 -31.44 18.89
C TYR A 59 12.81 -31.02 17.42
N ARG A 60 14.03 -31.12 16.84
CA ARG A 60 14.27 -30.87 15.42
C ARG A 60 15.19 -31.95 14.87
N PHE A 61 14.91 -32.41 13.63
CA PHE A 61 15.83 -33.27 12.90
C PHE A 61 16.88 -32.48 12.14
N HIS A 62 18.09 -33.02 12.05
CA HIS A 62 19.09 -32.51 11.12
C HIS A 62 18.60 -32.69 9.69
N HIS A 63 18.93 -31.74 8.78
CA HIS A 63 18.41 -31.74 7.41
C HIS A 63 18.64 -33.07 6.65
N MET A 64 19.83 -33.68 6.78
CA MET A 64 20.10 -34.99 6.17
C MET A 64 19.20 -36.12 6.68
N MET A 65 18.83 -36.08 7.96
CA MET A 65 17.87 -37.06 8.51
C MET A 65 16.47 -36.79 7.96
N LYS A 66 16.11 -35.53 7.79
CA LYS A 66 14.83 -35.14 7.22
C LYS A 66 14.67 -35.64 5.77
N GLU A 67 15.67 -35.49 4.92
CA GLU A 67 15.69 -36.06 3.57
C GLU A 67 15.55 -37.58 3.55
N CYS A 68 16.28 -38.29 4.43
CA CYS A 68 16.15 -39.73 4.56
C CYS A 68 14.76 -40.14 5.06
N ALA A 69 14.17 -39.38 5.99
CA ALA A 69 12.85 -39.62 6.51
C ALA A 69 11.76 -39.41 5.45
N GLU A 70 11.84 -38.34 4.66
CA GLU A 70 10.95 -38.08 3.53
C GLU A 70 11.01 -39.21 2.50
N HIS A 71 12.19 -39.67 2.12
CA HIS A 71 12.33 -40.78 1.18
C HIS A 71 11.73 -42.09 1.73
N SER A 72 11.94 -42.35 3.03
CA SER A 72 11.36 -43.51 3.70
C SER A 72 9.83 -43.39 3.80
N PHE A 73 9.29 -42.18 4.05
CA PHE A 73 7.86 -41.94 4.07
C PHE A 73 7.22 -42.15 2.69
N LEU A 74 7.85 -41.63 1.64
CA LEU A 74 7.37 -41.76 0.25
C LEU A 74 7.37 -43.23 -0.22
N SER A 75 8.16 -44.11 0.40
CA SER A 75 8.12 -45.57 0.14
C SER A 75 6.95 -46.31 0.80
N MET A 76 6.20 -45.63 1.67
CA MET A 76 4.99 -46.21 2.28
C MET A 76 3.84 -46.27 1.28
N LYS A 77 2.84 -47.12 1.58
CA LYS A 77 1.61 -47.19 0.77
C LYS A 77 0.89 -45.83 0.76
N PRO A 78 0.33 -45.41 -0.39
CA PRO A 78 -0.36 -44.13 -0.50
C PRO A 78 -1.43 -43.87 0.57
N GLU A 79 -2.21 -44.90 0.92
CA GLU A 79 -3.24 -44.80 1.97
C GLU A 79 -2.62 -44.52 3.36
N THR A 80 -1.41 -45.05 3.61
CA THR A 80 -0.68 -44.81 4.85
C THR A 80 -0.12 -43.37 4.88
N GLN A 81 0.37 -42.90 3.75
CA GLN A 81 0.84 -41.52 3.62
C GLN A 81 -0.31 -40.53 3.86
N ARG A 82 -1.48 -40.76 3.23
CA ARG A 82 -2.67 -39.93 3.43
C ARG A 82 -3.11 -39.88 4.89
N LEU A 83 -3.14 -41.02 5.57
CA LEU A 83 -3.51 -41.10 6.98
C LEU A 83 -2.60 -40.24 7.88
N TYR A 84 -1.29 -40.25 7.65
CA TYR A 84 -0.38 -39.42 8.45
C TYR A 84 -0.47 -37.96 8.10
N TRP A 85 -0.62 -37.59 6.83
CA TRP A 85 -0.87 -36.22 6.44
C TRP A 85 -2.17 -35.68 7.04
N GLU A 86 -3.22 -36.48 7.12
CA GLU A 86 -4.47 -36.12 7.81
C GLU A 86 -4.27 -35.86 9.29
N ARG A 87 -3.49 -36.69 9.97
CA ARG A 87 -3.15 -36.49 11.40
C ARG A 87 -2.31 -35.24 11.63
N PHE A 88 -1.36 -34.93 10.73
CA PHE A 88 -0.63 -33.67 10.73
C PHE A 88 -1.59 -32.50 10.55
N GLY A 89 -2.49 -32.60 9.60
CA GLY A 89 -3.49 -31.56 9.34
C GLY A 89 -4.34 -31.27 10.58
N LEU A 90 -4.84 -32.32 11.23
CA LEU A 90 -5.64 -32.19 12.43
C LEU A 90 -4.84 -31.56 13.59
N TRP A 91 -3.62 -32.00 13.82
CA TRP A 91 -2.75 -31.40 14.83
C TRP A 91 -2.54 -29.89 14.59
N TYR A 92 -2.17 -29.53 13.37
CA TYR A 92 -1.92 -28.13 12.99
C TYR A 92 -3.19 -27.27 13.10
N GLU A 93 -4.36 -27.80 12.73
CA GLU A 93 -5.65 -27.11 12.85
C GLU A 93 -6.00 -26.85 14.32
N GLU A 94 -5.89 -27.84 15.18
CA GLU A 94 -6.13 -27.74 16.64
C GLU A 94 -5.22 -26.69 17.29
N HIS A 95 -3.99 -26.57 16.81
CA HIS A 95 -3.00 -25.60 17.30
C HIS A 95 -2.99 -24.28 16.52
N ARG A 96 -4.01 -24.01 15.68
CA ARG A 96 -4.18 -22.78 14.88
C ARG A 96 -3.00 -22.49 13.92
N GLN A 97 -2.26 -23.51 13.52
CA GLN A 97 -1.20 -23.45 12.52
C GLN A 97 -1.79 -23.69 11.12
N TYR A 98 -2.69 -22.81 10.70
CA TYR A 98 -3.56 -23.04 9.53
C TYR A 98 -2.80 -23.21 8.21
N LEU A 99 -1.66 -22.54 8.00
CA LEU A 99 -0.84 -22.75 6.79
C LEU A 99 -0.32 -24.19 6.70
N HIS A 100 0.16 -24.74 7.81
CA HIS A 100 0.63 -26.12 7.87
C HIS A 100 -0.54 -27.11 7.75
N ALA A 101 -1.70 -26.78 8.33
CA ALA A 101 -2.90 -27.58 8.19
C ALA A 101 -3.36 -27.69 6.74
N ILE A 102 -3.44 -26.54 6.02
CA ILE A 102 -3.79 -26.51 4.59
C ILE A 102 -2.82 -27.35 3.76
N ALA A 103 -1.51 -27.21 3.99
CA ALA A 103 -0.50 -27.98 3.28
C ALA A 103 -0.62 -29.49 3.54
N ALA A 104 -0.90 -29.89 4.77
CA ALA A 104 -1.08 -31.29 5.17
C ALA A 104 -2.39 -31.89 4.60
N TYR A 105 -3.50 -31.16 4.69
CA TYR A 105 -4.78 -31.62 4.14
C TYR A 105 -4.75 -31.71 2.60
N ARG A 106 -4.03 -30.84 1.91
CA ARG A 106 -3.78 -30.97 0.48
C ARG A 106 -3.06 -32.28 0.15
N LYS A 107 -2.01 -32.62 0.91
CA LYS A 107 -1.24 -33.86 0.70
C LYS A 107 -2.02 -35.13 1.08
N SER A 108 -2.99 -35.04 1.98
CA SER A 108 -3.89 -36.13 2.31
C SER A 108 -5.08 -36.24 1.38
N GLU A 109 -5.29 -35.26 0.48
CA GLU A 109 -6.48 -35.11 -0.37
C GLU A 109 -7.79 -35.02 0.45
N ASN A 110 -7.70 -34.54 1.70
CA ASN A 110 -8.87 -34.28 2.54
C ASN A 110 -9.39 -32.87 2.27
N TYR A 111 -10.14 -32.71 1.19
CA TYR A 111 -10.63 -31.41 0.73
C TYR A 111 -11.70 -30.81 1.65
N ASP A 112 -12.51 -31.64 2.34
CA ASP A 112 -13.49 -31.14 3.31
C ASP A 112 -12.80 -30.42 4.47
N ALA A 113 -11.75 -31.02 5.01
CA ALA A 113 -10.95 -30.41 6.07
C ALA A 113 -10.20 -29.16 5.58
N LEU A 114 -9.66 -29.20 4.35
CA LEU A 114 -8.99 -28.06 3.72
C LEU A 114 -9.94 -26.86 3.59
N LEU A 115 -11.15 -27.07 3.06
CA LEU A 115 -12.15 -26.02 2.90
C LEU A 115 -12.66 -25.49 4.25
N ARG A 116 -12.75 -26.36 5.27
CA ARG A 116 -13.09 -25.95 6.63
C ARG A 116 -12.04 -24.99 7.21
N VAL A 117 -10.76 -25.28 7.04
CA VAL A 117 -9.67 -24.41 7.50
C VAL A 117 -9.69 -23.08 6.75
N ILE A 118 -9.88 -23.09 5.43
CA ILE A 118 -10.02 -21.87 4.61
C ILE A 118 -11.19 -21.00 5.12
N ARG A 119 -12.31 -21.61 5.48
CA ARG A 119 -13.46 -20.91 6.06
C ARG A 119 -13.13 -20.26 7.41
N ASN A 120 -12.44 -20.97 8.29
CA ASN A 120 -12.14 -20.51 9.65
C ASN A 120 -11.20 -19.29 9.67
N ASP A 121 -10.31 -19.21 8.69
CA ASP A 121 -9.33 -18.15 8.51
C ASP A 121 -9.86 -16.98 7.65
N ALA A 122 -11.07 -17.08 7.09
CA ALA A 122 -11.61 -16.16 6.10
C ALA A 122 -10.63 -15.86 4.93
N GLY A 123 -9.69 -16.77 4.66
CA GLY A 123 -8.71 -16.71 3.58
C GLY A 123 -7.57 -15.70 3.78
N ILE A 124 -7.34 -15.22 5.00
CA ILE A 124 -6.22 -14.32 5.31
C ILE A 124 -4.89 -14.97 4.93
N LEU A 125 -4.65 -16.17 5.42
CA LEU A 125 -3.40 -16.91 5.21
C LEU A 125 -3.23 -17.44 3.79
N LEU A 126 -4.30 -17.56 3.00
CA LEU A 126 -4.19 -17.91 1.58
C LEU A 126 -3.27 -16.95 0.81
N ALA A 127 -3.12 -15.71 1.28
CA ALA A 127 -2.19 -14.75 0.68
C ALA A 127 -0.73 -15.20 0.75
N SER A 128 -0.38 -16.01 1.73
CA SER A 128 0.98 -16.52 1.97
C SER A 128 1.28 -17.85 1.25
N LEU A 129 0.27 -18.44 0.61
CA LEU A 129 0.45 -19.68 -0.16
C LEU A 129 0.85 -19.39 -1.60
N ASN A 130 1.55 -20.36 -2.21
CA ASN A 130 1.79 -20.32 -3.65
C ASN A 130 0.46 -20.46 -4.41
N PRO A 131 0.10 -19.54 -5.32
CA PRO A 131 -1.11 -19.62 -6.11
C PRO A 131 -1.28 -20.94 -6.88
N GLU A 132 -0.19 -21.47 -7.44
CA GLU A 132 -0.21 -22.74 -8.20
C GLU A 132 -0.63 -23.92 -7.34
N ASP A 133 -0.20 -23.96 -6.08
CA ASP A 133 -0.56 -25.01 -5.13
C ASP A 133 -2.06 -25.02 -4.79
N VAL A 134 -2.64 -23.83 -4.69
CA VAL A 134 -4.09 -23.68 -4.41
C VAL A 134 -4.91 -24.02 -5.65
N LEU A 135 -4.47 -23.59 -6.83
CA LEU A 135 -5.13 -23.93 -8.09
C LEU A 135 -5.11 -25.44 -8.32
N ASP A 136 -3.97 -26.11 -8.14
CA ASP A 136 -3.85 -27.58 -8.25
C ASP A 136 -4.81 -28.31 -7.27
N ALA A 137 -4.91 -27.82 -6.03
CA ALA A 137 -5.84 -28.38 -5.05
C ALA A 137 -7.31 -28.19 -5.47
N LEU A 138 -7.66 -27.03 -6.04
CA LEU A 138 -9.02 -26.76 -6.52
C LEU A 138 -9.39 -27.62 -7.74
N ASP A 139 -8.44 -27.84 -8.65
CA ASP A 139 -8.66 -28.68 -9.84
C ASP A 139 -8.84 -30.16 -9.49
N LYS A 140 -8.24 -30.61 -8.39
CA LYS A 140 -8.37 -31.98 -7.87
C LYS A 140 -9.57 -32.17 -6.91
N CYS A 141 -10.09 -31.06 -6.35
CA CYS A 141 -11.20 -31.12 -5.41
C CYS A 141 -12.50 -31.50 -6.14
N PRO A 142 -13.24 -32.52 -5.67
CA PRO A 142 -14.53 -32.85 -6.24
C PRO A 142 -15.51 -31.69 -6.17
N ALA A 143 -16.27 -31.43 -7.25
CA ALA A 143 -17.24 -30.33 -7.30
C ALA A 143 -18.28 -30.41 -6.17
N GLU A 144 -18.71 -31.61 -5.80
CA GLU A 144 -19.66 -31.82 -4.69
C GLU A 144 -19.07 -31.38 -3.33
N THR A 145 -17.78 -31.61 -3.12
CA THR A 145 -17.09 -31.15 -1.91
C THR A 145 -17.01 -29.61 -1.89
N LEU A 146 -16.71 -28.96 -3.00
CA LEU A 146 -16.74 -27.50 -3.10
C LEU A 146 -18.16 -26.95 -2.85
N LYS A 147 -19.19 -27.53 -3.48
CA LYS A 147 -20.59 -27.12 -3.27
C LYS A 147 -21.05 -27.27 -1.81
N SER A 148 -20.45 -28.22 -1.06
CA SER A 148 -20.74 -28.40 0.37
C SER A 148 -20.29 -27.23 1.23
N ALA A 149 -19.34 -26.40 0.74
CA ALA A 149 -18.69 -25.31 1.47
C ALA A 149 -18.83 -23.95 0.75
N PRO A 150 -20.04 -23.40 0.54
CA PRO A 150 -20.28 -22.20 -0.27
C PRO A 150 -19.53 -20.98 0.25
N PHE A 151 -19.36 -20.82 1.56
CA PHE A 151 -18.56 -19.72 2.11
C PHE A 151 -17.06 -19.83 1.74
N ALA A 152 -16.50 -21.05 1.72
CA ALA A 152 -15.12 -21.23 1.26
C ALA A 152 -14.96 -20.87 -0.23
N ILE A 153 -16.00 -21.10 -1.05
CA ILE A 153 -16.01 -20.66 -2.45
C ILE A 153 -15.89 -19.15 -2.55
N LEU A 154 -16.63 -18.37 -1.75
CA LEU A 154 -16.53 -16.90 -1.73
C LEU A 154 -15.12 -16.42 -1.38
N VAL A 155 -14.51 -17.01 -0.36
CA VAL A 155 -13.14 -16.72 0.05
C VAL A 155 -12.16 -16.99 -1.10
N LEU A 156 -12.33 -18.11 -1.78
CA LEU A 156 -11.51 -18.50 -2.93
C LEU A 156 -11.75 -17.57 -4.13
N MET A 157 -13.00 -17.19 -4.44
CA MET A 157 -13.30 -16.21 -5.49
C MET A 157 -12.55 -14.89 -5.27
N ARG A 158 -12.62 -14.34 -4.05
CA ARG A 158 -11.87 -13.13 -3.70
C ARG A 158 -10.37 -13.31 -3.91
N ARG A 159 -9.81 -14.47 -3.56
CA ARG A 159 -8.41 -14.77 -3.73
C ARG A 159 -8.03 -14.92 -5.21
N MET A 160 -8.86 -15.56 -6.02
CA MET A 160 -8.66 -15.65 -7.46
C MET A 160 -8.62 -14.27 -8.13
N PHE A 161 -9.48 -13.34 -7.69
CA PHE A 161 -9.40 -11.94 -8.12
C PHE A 161 -8.02 -11.32 -7.82
N THR A 162 -7.53 -11.43 -6.59
CA THR A 162 -6.23 -10.86 -6.20
C THR A 162 -5.04 -11.48 -6.94
N TRP A 163 -5.14 -12.76 -7.32
CA TRP A 163 -4.16 -13.49 -8.13
C TRP A 163 -4.36 -13.36 -9.64
N ARG A 164 -5.32 -12.52 -10.08
CA ARG A 164 -5.67 -12.31 -11.50
C ARG A 164 -6.13 -13.58 -12.22
N GLN A 165 -6.65 -14.55 -11.50
CA GLN A 165 -7.22 -15.79 -12.02
C GLN A 165 -8.72 -15.62 -12.27
N ILE A 166 -9.07 -14.62 -13.10
CA ILE A 166 -10.48 -14.25 -13.36
C ILE A 166 -11.31 -15.40 -13.94
N PRO A 167 -10.81 -16.20 -14.90
CA PRO A 167 -11.57 -17.35 -15.38
C PRO A 167 -11.94 -18.33 -14.25
N LYS A 168 -11.01 -18.64 -13.36
CA LYS A 168 -11.26 -19.53 -12.20
C LYS A 168 -12.21 -18.89 -11.18
N MET A 169 -12.13 -17.58 -10.98
CA MET A 169 -13.10 -16.85 -10.15
C MET A 169 -14.53 -17.01 -10.68
N LEU A 170 -14.72 -16.89 -11.99
CA LEU A 170 -16.05 -17.03 -12.62
C LEU A 170 -16.56 -18.46 -12.58
N GLU A 171 -15.68 -19.46 -12.77
CA GLU A 171 -16.01 -20.88 -12.58
C GLU A 171 -16.51 -21.15 -11.14
N LEU A 172 -15.81 -20.64 -10.15
CA LEU A 172 -16.21 -20.74 -8.74
C LEU A 172 -17.54 -20.03 -8.46
N LYS A 173 -17.79 -18.88 -9.08
CA LYS A 173 -19.09 -18.18 -8.99
C LYS A 173 -20.22 -19.09 -9.50
N ASP A 174 -20.05 -19.67 -10.68
CA ASP A 174 -21.09 -20.54 -11.26
C ASP A 174 -21.34 -21.77 -10.38
N LEU A 175 -20.28 -22.33 -9.80
CA LEU A 175 -20.38 -23.42 -8.84
C LEU A 175 -21.12 -23.00 -7.55
N LEU A 176 -20.88 -21.79 -7.04
CA LEU A 176 -21.59 -21.24 -5.90
C LEU A 176 -23.09 -21.10 -6.17
N LEU A 177 -23.47 -20.53 -7.33
CA LEU A 177 -24.87 -20.37 -7.72
C LEU A 177 -25.56 -21.72 -7.82
N THR A 178 -24.90 -22.71 -8.45
CA THR A 178 -25.42 -24.10 -8.53
C THR A 178 -25.60 -24.70 -7.13
N ALA A 179 -24.62 -24.51 -6.22
CA ALA A 179 -24.69 -25.02 -4.85
C ALA A 179 -25.87 -24.40 -4.05
N ILE A 180 -26.22 -23.15 -4.32
CA ILE A 180 -27.37 -22.46 -3.71
C ILE A 180 -28.69 -22.97 -4.30
N GLU A 181 -28.75 -23.17 -5.62
CA GLU A 181 -29.94 -23.68 -6.32
C GLU A 181 -30.30 -25.13 -5.91
N GLU A 182 -29.29 -25.97 -5.74
CA GLU A 182 -29.45 -27.38 -5.31
C GLU A 182 -29.89 -27.54 -3.84
N ARG A 183 -29.95 -26.43 -3.06
CA ARG A 183 -30.37 -26.42 -1.65
C ARG A 183 -31.62 -25.56 -1.43
N PRO A 184 -32.79 -26.03 -1.84
CA PRO A 184 -34.04 -25.26 -1.66
C PRO A 184 -34.43 -25.08 -0.18
N ASP A 185 -33.92 -25.92 0.71
CA ASP A 185 -34.10 -25.90 2.16
C ASP A 185 -33.14 -24.93 2.88
N MET A 186 -32.20 -24.29 2.17
CA MET A 186 -31.31 -23.29 2.75
C MET A 186 -32.11 -22.11 3.31
N PRO A 187 -31.83 -21.67 4.57
CA PRO A 187 -32.46 -20.50 5.14
C PRO A 187 -32.34 -19.27 4.21
N GLU A 188 -33.42 -18.50 4.09
CA GLU A 188 -33.44 -17.31 3.21
C GLU A 188 -32.35 -16.30 3.57
N GLU A 189 -32.09 -16.14 4.87
CA GLU A 189 -31.02 -15.29 5.38
C GLU A 189 -29.62 -15.77 4.92
N GLU A 190 -29.34 -17.07 5.03
CA GLU A 190 -28.05 -17.63 4.58
C GLU A 190 -27.90 -17.49 3.06
N ARG A 191 -28.94 -17.79 2.31
CA ARG A 191 -29.00 -17.61 0.85
C ARG A 191 -28.73 -16.17 0.46
N GLY A 192 -29.38 -15.20 1.10
CA GLY A 192 -29.21 -13.77 0.86
C GLY A 192 -27.78 -13.31 1.17
N ASN A 193 -27.19 -13.76 2.28
CA ASN A 193 -25.81 -13.44 2.64
C ASN A 193 -24.81 -13.99 1.62
N LEU A 194 -24.97 -15.22 1.14
CA LEU A 194 -24.09 -15.82 0.14
C LEU A 194 -24.18 -15.09 -1.22
N LEU A 195 -25.39 -14.79 -1.68
CA LEU A 195 -25.60 -14.07 -2.94
C LEU A 195 -25.09 -12.64 -2.86
N GLY A 196 -25.35 -11.94 -1.76
CA GLY A 196 -24.87 -10.58 -1.55
C GLY A 196 -23.34 -10.50 -1.45
N GLU A 197 -22.68 -11.43 -0.74
CA GLU A 197 -21.21 -11.49 -0.72
C GLU A 197 -20.63 -11.85 -2.11
N CYS A 198 -21.35 -12.68 -2.89
CA CYS A 198 -20.98 -12.95 -4.28
C CYS A 198 -21.02 -11.67 -5.13
N ASP A 199 -22.11 -10.90 -5.06
CA ASP A 199 -22.26 -9.61 -5.75
C ASP A 199 -21.14 -8.64 -5.34
N LEU A 200 -20.86 -8.55 -4.05
CA LEU A 200 -19.78 -7.71 -3.53
C LEU A 200 -18.42 -8.08 -4.09
N ILE A 201 -18.08 -9.38 -4.18
CA ILE A 201 -16.82 -9.83 -4.77
C ILE A 201 -16.79 -9.59 -6.28
N LEU A 202 -17.90 -9.81 -6.98
CA LEU A 202 -18.01 -9.52 -8.41
C LEU A 202 -17.88 -8.03 -8.72
N SER A 203 -18.22 -7.14 -7.79
CA SER A 203 -18.07 -5.69 -7.98
C SER A 203 -16.62 -5.29 -8.23
N PHE A 204 -15.64 -6.06 -7.72
CA PHE A 204 -14.21 -5.80 -7.94
C PHE A 204 -13.80 -5.92 -9.41
N LEU A 205 -14.56 -6.65 -10.24
CA LEU A 205 -14.31 -6.74 -11.68
C LEU A 205 -14.55 -5.41 -12.42
N TYR A 206 -15.39 -4.55 -11.87
CA TYR A 206 -15.64 -3.20 -12.40
C TYR A 206 -14.63 -2.17 -11.90
N TYR A 207 -13.87 -2.54 -10.89
CA TYR A 207 -12.64 -1.95 -10.44
C TYR A 207 -12.76 -0.48 -9.97
N ASN A 208 -12.65 0.53 -10.85
CA ASN A 208 -12.82 1.95 -10.50
C ASN A 208 -14.09 2.58 -11.11
N ASP A 209 -14.97 1.79 -11.70
CA ASP A 209 -16.27 2.24 -12.15
C ASP A 209 -17.28 2.19 -10.98
N ILE A 210 -17.30 3.28 -10.18
CA ILE A 210 -18.14 3.37 -8.98
C ILE A 210 -19.61 3.12 -9.30
N ARG A 211 -20.11 3.63 -10.41
CA ARG A 211 -21.53 3.44 -10.82
C ARG A 211 -21.82 1.96 -11.09
N ALA A 212 -20.95 1.26 -11.79
CA ALA A 212 -21.10 -0.16 -12.05
C ALA A 212 -20.95 -0.99 -10.78
N MET A 213 -19.98 -0.68 -9.92
CA MET A 213 -19.79 -1.31 -8.61
C MET A 213 -21.00 -1.12 -7.71
N SER A 214 -21.55 0.08 -7.65
CA SER A 214 -22.67 0.42 -6.78
C SER A 214 -23.94 -0.36 -7.10
N ARG A 215 -24.17 -0.73 -8.35
CA ARG A 215 -25.32 -1.61 -8.68
C ARG A 215 -25.25 -2.93 -7.92
N LEU A 216 -24.04 -3.52 -7.83
CA LEU A 216 -23.82 -4.76 -7.09
C LEU A 216 -23.82 -4.52 -5.58
N HIS A 217 -23.29 -3.39 -5.10
CA HIS A 217 -23.32 -3.03 -3.69
C HIS A 217 -24.77 -2.82 -3.20
N ARG A 218 -25.62 -2.18 -3.99
CA ARG A 218 -27.06 -2.01 -3.69
C ARG A 218 -27.77 -3.37 -3.67
N SER A 219 -27.49 -4.24 -4.66
CA SER A 219 -28.02 -5.60 -4.67
C SER A 219 -27.60 -6.36 -3.41
N ALA A 220 -26.33 -6.31 -3.06
CA ALA A 220 -25.79 -6.93 -1.85
C ALA A 220 -26.46 -6.36 -0.58
N SER A 221 -26.63 -5.04 -0.48
CA SER A 221 -27.21 -4.39 0.70
C SER A 221 -28.69 -4.76 0.95
N ILE A 222 -29.43 -5.13 -0.11
CA ILE A 222 -30.82 -5.60 0.01
C ILE A 222 -30.86 -7.07 0.45
N GLN A 223 -29.90 -7.89 -0.01
CA GLN A 223 -29.90 -9.33 0.23
C GLN A 223 -29.27 -9.71 1.58
N MET A 224 -28.26 -8.96 2.03
CA MET A 224 -27.48 -9.32 3.21
C MET A 224 -28.12 -8.84 4.51
N SER A 225 -28.20 -9.74 5.49
CA SER A 225 -28.64 -9.43 6.87
C SER A 225 -27.49 -9.00 7.78
N ARG A 226 -26.25 -9.21 7.35
CA ARG A 226 -25.02 -8.87 8.07
C ARG A 226 -23.94 -8.39 7.12
N PRO A 227 -22.91 -7.69 7.61
CA PRO A 227 -21.72 -7.38 6.81
C PRO A 227 -21.01 -8.64 6.30
N ALA A 228 -20.27 -8.50 5.20
CA ALA A 228 -19.49 -9.56 4.60
C ALA A 228 -18.44 -10.10 5.57
N ILE A 229 -18.32 -11.41 5.63
CA ILE A 229 -17.27 -12.09 6.41
C ILE A 229 -16.03 -12.31 5.53
N SER A 230 -16.21 -12.45 4.23
CA SER A 230 -15.12 -12.67 3.27
C SER A 230 -14.22 -11.45 3.07
N ILE A 231 -14.59 -10.26 3.57
CA ILE A 231 -13.82 -9.01 3.43
C ILE A 231 -13.47 -8.47 4.81
N LEU A 232 -12.18 -8.21 5.03
CA LEU A 232 -11.71 -7.57 6.25
C LEU A 232 -11.88 -6.05 6.13
N ASN A 233 -12.56 -5.45 7.11
CA ASN A 233 -12.78 -3.99 7.16
C ASN A 233 -11.51 -3.17 7.36
N SER A 234 -10.44 -3.77 7.91
CA SER A 234 -9.11 -3.15 8.09
C SER A 234 -8.19 -3.34 6.89
N GLY A 235 -8.66 -3.96 5.80
CA GLY A 235 -7.87 -4.23 4.60
C GLY A 235 -7.56 -2.97 3.78
N GLY A 236 -6.72 -3.14 2.74
CA GLY A 236 -6.36 -2.06 1.81
C GLY A 236 -7.48 -1.78 0.80
N TRP A 237 -8.16 -0.66 0.93
CA TRP A 237 -9.22 -0.24 0.02
C TRP A 237 -8.69 0.32 -1.31
N THR A 238 -7.58 1.06 -1.29
CA THR A 238 -6.97 1.69 -2.48
C THR A 238 -5.99 0.79 -3.24
N PHE A 239 -5.94 -0.50 -2.96
CA PHE A 239 -4.98 -1.44 -3.56
C PHE A 239 -3.51 -0.99 -3.47
N GLY A 240 -3.19 -0.16 -2.47
CA GLY A 240 -1.85 0.40 -2.27
C GLY A 240 -1.61 1.76 -2.92
N SER A 241 -2.60 2.37 -3.58
CA SER A 241 -2.51 3.77 -4.01
C SER A 241 -2.51 4.71 -2.79
N PRO A 242 -1.68 5.77 -2.77
CA PRO A 242 -1.74 6.80 -1.75
C PRO A 242 -2.85 7.83 -1.97
N SER A 243 -3.62 7.73 -3.04
CA SER A 243 -4.66 8.69 -3.42
C SER A 243 -5.92 7.97 -3.90
N VAL A 244 -7.07 8.43 -3.43
CA VAL A 244 -8.38 7.97 -3.88
C VAL A 244 -8.70 8.55 -5.26
N LEU A 245 -8.47 9.85 -5.46
CA LEU A 245 -8.79 10.53 -6.71
C LEU A 245 -7.96 9.99 -7.90
N MET A 246 -6.68 9.65 -7.68
CA MET A 246 -5.84 9.06 -8.73
C MET A 246 -6.38 7.72 -9.23
N MET A 247 -7.13 6.98 -8.37
CA MET A 247 -7.76 5.73 -8.77
C MET A 247 -9.10 5.92 -9.45
N PHE A 248 -9.92 6.86 -8.98
CA PHE A 248 -11.34 6.93 -9.31
C PHE A 248 -11.71 8.08 -10.26
N HIS A 249 -10.80 9.02 -10.55
CA HIS A 249 -11.01 9.97 -11.65
C HIS A 249 -10.67 9.29 -12.98
N ARG A 250 -11.71 8.98 -13.75
CA ARG A 250 -11.66 8.14 -14.96
C ARG A 250 -11.65 8.93 -16.25
N THR A 251 -12.37 10.05 -16.29
CA THR A 251 -12.64 10.76 -17.54
C THR A 251 -12.51 12.25 -17.33
N PRO A 252 -11.64 12.96 -18.09
CA PRO A 252 -11.58 14.41 -18.05
C PRO A 252 -12.95 15.05 -18.32
N GLY A 253 -13.35 15.99 -17.49
CA GLY A 253 -14.64 16.69 -17.55
C GLY A 253 -15.78 16.03 -16.76
N GLU A 254 -15.52 14.87 -16.14
CA GLU A 254 -16.53 14.13 -15.37
C GLU A 254 -16.31 14.17 -13.85
N LEU A 255 -15.36 14.98 -13.37
CA LEU A 255 -14.96 15.01 -11.96
C LEU A 255 -16.14 15.23 -11.00
N ASP A 256 -17.00 16.21 -11.27
CA ASP A 256 -18.16 16.53 -10.43
C ASP A 256 -19.18 15.37 -10.39
N ASN A 257 -19.38 14.70 -11.54
CA ASN A 257 -20.24 13.52 -11.63
C ASN A 257 -19.63 12.34 -10.85
N GLU A 258 -18.31 12.13 -10.96
CA GLU A 258 -17.60 11.07 -10.25
C GLU A 258 -17.61 11.29 -8.73
N LEU A 259 -17.48 12.53 -8.26
CA LEU A 259 -17.63 12.88 -6.84
C LEU A 259 -19.06 12.62 -6.33
N THR A 260 -20.07 12.99 -7.12
CA THR A 260 -21.48 12.72 -6.79
C THR A 260 -21.74 11.22 -6.72
N GLU A 261 -21.23 10.45 -7.69
CA GLU A 261 -21.36 8.99 -7.70
C GLU A 261 -20.69 8.35 -6.47
N MET A 262 -19.52 8.84 -6.07
CA MET A 262 -18.82 8.35 -4.88
C MET A 262 -19.66 8.59 -3.62
N ASP A 263 -20.22 9.80 -3.45
CA ASP A 263 -21.09 10.13 -2.31
C ASP A 263 -22.35 9.25 -2.24
N GLU A 264 -22.98 8.99 -3.39
CA GLU A 264 -24.20 8.19 -3.45
C GLU A 264 -23.96 6.69 -3.26
N CYS A 265 -22.80 6.20 -3.68
CA CYS A 265 -22.51 4.78 -3.76
C CYS A 265 -21.85 4.22 -2.50
N MET A 266 -20.97 4.99 -1.85
CA MET A 266 -20.19 4.49 -0.70
C MET A 266 -21.03 4.08 0.50
N PRO A 267 -22.17 4.71 0.85
CA PRO A 267 -23.02 4.25 1.95
C PRO A 267 -23.48 2.79 1.81
N HIS A 268 -23.81 2.35 0.60
CA HIS A 268 -24.20 0.95 0.35
C HIS A 268 -23.03 -0.01 0.53
N TYR A 269 -21.83 0.39 0.10
CA TYR A 269 -20.61 -0.38 0.32
C TYR A 269 -20.27 -0.50 1.81
N TYR A 270 -20.34 0.60 2.55
CA TYR A 270 -20.08 0.60 4.00
C TYR A 270 -21.02 -0.31 4.77
N GLN A 271 -22.30 -0.32 4.42
CA GLN A 271 -23.31 -1.18 5.03
C GLN A 271 -22.92 -2.67 4.91
N VAL A 272 -22.44 -3.10 3.73
CA VAL A 272 -22.14 -4.51 3.46
C VAL A 272 -20.71 -4.92 3.83
N THR A 273 -19.82 -3.98 4.19
CA THR A 273 -18.41 -4.26 4.47
C THR A 273 -17.94 -3.85 5.86
N ASN A 274 -18.87 -3.55 6.76
CA ASN A 274 -18.55 -3.04 8.09
C ASN A 274 -17.62 -1.81 8.03
N CYS A 275 -17.98 -0.83 7.22
CA CYS A 275 -17.28 0.45 7.04
C CYS A 275 -15.86 0.34 6.44
N HIS A 276 -15.51 -0.74 5.71
CA HIS A 276 -14.26 -0.82 4.98
C HIS A 276 -14.08 0.37 4.03
N GLY A 277 -12.93 1.06 4.10
CA GLY A 277 -12.64 2.24 3.28
C GLY A 277 -13.43 3.49 3.64
N GLN A 278 -14.04 3.56 4.83
CA GLN A 278 -14.84 4.71 5.25
C GLN A 278 -14.02 6.00 5.21
N GLY A 279 -14.61 7.05 4.66
CA GLY A 279 -14.00 8.33 4.41
C GLY A 279 -13.47 8.51 2.97
N ALA A 280 -13.56 7.49 2.12
CA ALA A 280 -13.08 7.56 0.74
C ALA A 280 -13.74 8.69 -0.05
N GLU A 281 -15.06 8.90 0.09
CA GLU A 281 -15.81 9.98 -0.56
C GLU A 281 -15.34 11.35 -0.10
N THR A 282 -15.09 11.51 1.19
CA THR A 282 -14.63 12.79 1.78
C THR A 282 -13.17 13.07 1.36
N ILE A 283 -12.32 12.04 1.34
CA ILE A 283 -10.93 12.15 0.86
C ILE A 283 -10.91 12.53 -0.62
N MET A 284 -11.70 11.86 -1.46
CA MET A 284 -11.76 12.15 -2.90
C MET A 284 -12.18 13.60 -3.16
N ARG A 285 -13.14 14.11 -2.39
CA ARG A 285 -13.58 15.52 -2.45
C ARG A 285 -12.48 16.47 -2.01
N ALA A 286 -11.80 16.18 -0.91
CA ALA A 286 -10.67 16.98 -0.43
C ALA A 286 -9.53 17.03 -1.46
N GLU A 287 -9.21 15.89 -2.08
CA GLU A 287 -8.22 15.81 -3.15
C GLU A 287 -8.66 16.61 -4.39
N ALA A 288 -9.92 16.51 -4.83
CA ALA A 288 -10.43 17.27 -5.96
C ALA A 288 -10.29 18.79 -5.74
N LEU A 289 -10.73 19.28 -4.58
CA LEU A 289 -10.58 20.69 -4.19
C LEU A 289 -9.11 21.12 -4.17
N PHE A 290 -8.23 20.27 -3.65
CA PHE A 290 -6.79 20.52 -3.68
C PHE A 290 -6.26 20.63 -5.10
N TYR A 291 -6.58 19.66 -5.97
CA TYR A 291 -6.14 19.65 -7.36
C TYR A 291 -6.65 20.84 -8.16
N GLN A 292 -7.80 21.37 -7.78
CA GLN A 292 -8.36 22.62 -8.33
C GLN A 292 -7.73 23.89 -7.73
N GLY A 293 -6.89 23.78 -6.67
CA GLY A 293 -6.26 24.93 -5.99
C GLY A 293 -7.14 25.62 -4.95
N HIS A 294 -8.21 24.97 -4.49
CA HIS A 294 -9.10 25.45 -3.41
C HIS A 294 -8.61 24.98 -2.04
N PHE A 295 -7.45 25.46 -1.60
CA PHE A 295 -6.72 24.92 -0.45
C PHE A 295 -7.46 24.99 0.89
N THR A 296 -8.21 26.07 1.14
CA THR A 296 -8.99 26.20 2.38
C THR A 296 -10.09 25.16 2.45
N ASP A 297 -10.84 24.97 1.38
CA ASP A 297 -11.94 24.00 1.34
C ASP A 297 -11.37 22.57 1.36
N ALA A 298 -10.27 22.33 0.66
CA ALA A 298 -9.55 21.05 0.71
C ALA A 298 -9.11 20.69 2.14
N HIS A 299 -8.62 21.67 2.91
CA HIS A 299 -8.25 21.45 4.31
C HIS A 299 -9.46 21.12 5.19
N ILE A 300 -10.57 21.82 5.01
CA ILE A 300 -11.81 21.55 5.76
C ILE A 300 -12.29 20.11 5.53
N GLU A 301 -12.34 19.69 4.26
CA GLU A 301 -12.75 18.32 3.93
C GLU A 301 -11.72 17.28 4.41
N LEU A 302 -10.42 17.60 4.37
CA LEU A 302 -9.37 16.74 4.91
C LEU A 302 -9.52 16.52 6.42
N GLU A 303 -9.84 17.55 7.20
CA GLU A 303 -10.08 17.41 8.64
C GLU A 303 -11.33 16.55 8.94
N ARG A 304 -12.38 16.65 8.11
CA ARG A 304 -13.54 15.76 8.18
C ARG A 304 -13.16 14.32 7.91
N ALA A 305 -12.35 14.09 6.87
CA ALA A 305 -11.85 12.77 6.52
C ALA A 305 -11.02 12.15 7.66
N TYR A 306 -10.10 12.90 8.26
CA TYR A 306 -9.33 12.43 9.41
C TYR A 306 -10.20 12.02 10.60
N ALA A 307 -11.30 12.74 10.85
CA ALA A 307 -12.24 12.37 11.91
C ALA A 307 -12.94 11.03 11.61
N GLN A 308 -13.36 10.81 10.37
CA GLN A 308 -14.01 9.58 9.93
C GLN A 308 -13.07 8.36 10.01
N VAL A 309 -11.86 8.48 9.48
CA VAL A 309 -10.89 7.36 9.43
C VAL A 309 -10.38 6.96 10.81
N LYS A 310 -10.23 7.92 11.73
CA LYS A 310 -9.81 7.67 13.11
C LYS A 310 -10.84 6.85 13.88
N ASN A 311 -12.12 7.18 13.71
CA ASN A 311 -13.19 6.51 14.44
C ASN A 311 -13.35 5.03 14.07
N ASN A 312 -12.89 4.63 12.88
CA ASN A 312 -13.05 3.28 12.34
C ASN A 312 -11.73 2.56 12.08
N GLU A 313 -10.61 3.08 12.57
CA GLU A 313 -9.27 2.48 12.44
C GLU A 313 -8.88 2.17 10.97
N GLN A 314 -9.28 3.04 10.03
CA GLN A 314 -9.03 2.88 8.60
C GLN A 314 -7.63 3.37 8.22
N ILE A 315 -6.60 2.57 8.49
CA ILE A 315 -5.19 2.94 8.27
C ILE A 315 -4.90 3.30 6.82
N ASN A 316 -5.43 2.53 5.86
CA ASN A 316 -5.27 2.87 4.43
C ASN A 316 -5.77 4.28 4.12
N MET A 317 -7.00 4.62 4.59
CA MET A 317 -7.58 5.93 4.38
C MET A 317 -6.82 7.04 5.11
N ALA A 318 -6.30 6.76 6.31
CA ALA A 318 -5.44 7.69 7.03
C ALA A 318 -4.17 8.04 6.24
N LEU A 319 -3.55 7.06 5.59
CA LEU A 319 -2.39 7.28 4.73
C LEU A 319 -2.73 8.11 3.47
N CYS A 320 -3.93 7.97 2.92
CA CYS A 320 -4.41 8.85 1.84
C CYS A 320 -4.60 10.29 2.35
N CYS A 321 -5.15 10.46 3.55
CA CYS A 321 -5.22 11.78 4.19
C CYS A 321 -3.83 12.39 4.39
N ASP A 322 -2.84 11.62 4.85
CA ASP A 322 -1.47 12.08 5.04
C ASP A 322 -0.83 12.51 3.72
N PHE A 323 -1.01 11.75 2.65
CA PHE A 323 -0.51 12.11 1.32
C PHE A 323 -1.02 13.47 0.85
N LEU A 324 -2.32 13.72 1.06
CA LEU A 324 -2.90 15.03 0.78
C LEU A 324 -2.37 16.11 1.73
N ALA A 325 -2.32 15.83 3.04
CA ALA A 325 -1.88 16.79 4.05
C ALA A 325 -0.47 17.32 3.80
N TRP A 326 0.48 16.41 3.50
CA TRP A 326 1.86 16.82 3.24
C TRP A 326 2.00 17.62 1.94
N ARG A 327 1.26 17.26 0.89
CA ARG A 327 1.23 18.06 -0.34
C ARG A 327 0.57 19.43 -0.13
N LEU A 328 -0.53 19.47 0.61
CA LEU A 328 -1.24 20.71 0.94
C LEU A 328 -0.34 21.69 1.72
N SER A 329 0.53 21.19 2.60
CA SER A 329 1.48 22.01 3.36
C SER A 329 2.52 22.72 2.50
N LEU A 330 2.78 22.27 1.26
CA LEU A 330 3.64 22.98 0.32
C LEU A 330 3.01 24.28 -0.21
N HIS A 331 1.70 24.41 -0.09
CA HIS A 331 0.91 25.53 -0.61
C HIS A 331 0.26 26.40 0.47
N THR A 332 0.25 25.95 1.71
CA THR A 332 -0.42 26.62 2.85
C THR A 332 0.49 26.67 4.08
N ASP A 333 0.15 27.50 5.09
CA ASP A 333 0.84 27.53 6.39
C ASP A 333 0.24 26.54 7.39
N ILE A 334 -0.58 25.61 6.91
CA ILE A 334 -1.24 24.62 7.75
C ILE A 334 -0.21 23.61 8.25
N VAL A 335 -0.15 23.44 9.56
CA VAL A 335 0.71 22.45 10.21
C VAL A 335 0.14 21.07 9.99
N GLN A 336 0.98 20.15 9.56
CA GLN A 336 0.62 18.75 9.38
C GLN A 336 0.26 18.10 10.72
N ARG A 337 -0.71 17.20 10.70
CA ARG A 337 -1.17 16.47 11.91
C ARG A 337 -0.11 15.50 12.44
N TYR A 338 0.67 14.90 11.53
CA TYR A 338 1.73 13.94 11.84
C TYR A 338 3.00 14.31 11.07
N THR A 339 4.15 14.15 11.69
CA THR A 339 5.43 14.12 10.98
C THR A 339 5.60 12.78 10.26
N PHE A 340 6.56 12.70 9.32
CA PHE A 340 6.88 11.45 8.64
C PHE A 340 7.33 10.37 9.64
N GLU A 341 8.13 10.73 10.64
CA GLU A 341 8.66 9.83 11.66
C GLU A 341 7.58 9.32 12.62
N GLU A 342 6.66 10.18 13.04
CA GLU A 342 5.54 9.79 13.91
C GLU A 342 4.65 8.77 13.21
N ARG A 343 4.27 9.03 11.96
CA ARG A 343 3.45 8.10 11.18
C ARG A 343 4.18 6.79 10.91
N TYR A 344 5.46 6.83 10.54
CA TYR A 344 6.26 5.61 10.33
C TYR A 344 6.33 4.75 11.59
N THR A 345 6.59 5.37 12.74
CA THR A 345 6.64 4.68 14.05
C THR A 345 5.31 4.01 14.40
N GLU A 346 4.19 4.66 14.08
CA GLU A 346 2.85 4.08 14.25
C GLU A 346 2.66 2.86 13.35
N LEU A 347 3.02 2.96 12.06
CA LEU A 347 2.85 1.88 11.08
C LEU A 347 3.63 0.62 11.42
N LEU A 348 4.80 0.74 12.05
CA LEU A 348 5.59 -0.44 12.47
C LEU A 348 4.83 -1.35 13.45
N ARG A 349 3.84 -0.82 14.17
CA ARG A 349 3.01 -1.62 15.11
C ARG A 349 2.04 -2.56 14.43
N TYR A 350 1.68 -2.28 13.16
CA TYR A 350 0.74 -3.12 12.41
C TYR A 350 1.41 -4.31 11.72
N HIS A 351 2.75 -4.34 11.62
CA HIS A 351 3.51 -5.39 10.93
C HIS A 351 3.02 -5.69 9.51
N ASP A 352 2.46 -4.69 8.82
CA ASP A 352 1.94 -4.81 7.46
C ASP A 352 2.81 -4.04 6.47
N ALA A 353 3.45 -4.77 5.56
CA ALA A 353 4.32 -4.21 4.54
C ALA A 353 3.56 -3.30 3.55
N ALA A 354 2.24 -3.51 3.37
CA ALA A 354 1.45 -2.70 2.45
C ALA A 354 1.37 -1.23 2.93
N TRP A 355 1.20 -1.01 4.23
CA TRP A 355 1.16 0.32 4.81
C TRP A 355 2.51 1.05 4.71
N ILE A 356 3.59 0.30 4.94
CA ILE A 356 4.95 0.83 4.77
C ILE A 356 5.21 1.22 3.32
N ASN A 357 4.71 0.46 2.34
CA ASN A 357 4.87 0.79 0.92
C ASN A 357 4.12 2.07 0.53
N ILE A 358 2.90 2.29 1.05
CA ILE A 358 2.15 3.53 0.82
C ILE A 358 2.89 4.72 1.46
N TRP A 359 3.39 4.55 2.69
CA TRP A 359 4.18 5.57 3.36
C TRP A 359 5.47 5.89 2.60
N ASN A 360 6.22 4.88 2.13
CA ASN A 360 7.40 5.05 1.30
C ASN A 360 7.10 5.87 0.05
N ALA A 361 5.99 5.58 -0.63
CA ALA A 361 5.54 6.30 -1.81
C ALA A 361 5.22 7.77 -1.48
N THR A 362 4.47 8.01 -0.42
CA THR A 362 4.08 9.34 0.05
C THR A 362 5.32 10.18 0.41
N SER A 363 6.22 9.60 1.21
CA SER A 363 7.48 10.24 1.62
C SER A 363 8.35 10.56 0.39
N THR A 364 8.47 9.62 -0.55
CA THR A 364 9.24 9.82 -1.79
C THR A 364 8.69 10.96 -2.62
N TYR A 365 7.38 10.98 -2.85
CA TYR A 365 6.77 12.03 -3.67
C TYR A 365 6.99 13.42 -3.07
N TYR A 366 6.75 13.55 -1.77
CA TYR A 366 6.96 14.82 -1.05
C TYR A 366 8.42 15.29 -1.12
N HIS A 367 9.37 14.43 -0.73
CA HIS A 367 10.79 14.79 -0.69
C HIS A 367 11.37 15.03 -2.10
N ALA A 368 10.87 14.33 -3.13
CA ALA A 368 11.22 14.62 -4.52
C ALA A 368 10.75 16.01 -4.97
N LEU A 369 9.53 16.44 -4.58
CA LEU A 369 9.01 17.77 -4.89
C LEU A 369 9.83 18.89 -4.26
N VAL A 370 10.32 18.69 -3.03
CA VAL A 370 11.13 19.69 -2.31
C VAL A 370 12.63 19.54 -2.54
N GLY A 371 13.08 18.52 -3.29
CA GLY A 371 14.49 18.29 -3.62
C GLY A 371 15.33 17.68 -2.49
N GLU A 372 14.72 17.12 -1.45
CA GLU A 372 15.40 16.48 -0.30
C GLU A 372 15.67 14.98 -0.57
N THR A 373 16.59 14.69 -1.49
CA THR A 373 16.86 13.32 -1.96
C THR A 373 17.46 12.40 -0.89
N ASP A 374 18.13 12.96 0.11
CA ASP A 374 18.70 12.25 1.26
C ASP A 374 17.64 11.66 2.20
N LYS A 375 16.41 12.17 2.17
CA LYS A 375 15.28 11.68 2.97
C LYS A 375 14.41 10.65 2.24
N ILE A 376 14.72 10.32 1.00
CA ILE A 376 13.93 9.37 0.21
C ILE A 376 14.17 7.94 0.71
N PRO A 377 13.09 7.17 0.97
CA PRO A 377 13.20 5.79 1.41
C PRO A 377 14.03 4.91 0.46
N THR A 378 14.83 4.00 1.04
CA THR A 378 15.82 3.18 0.32
C THR A 378 15.22 2.41 -0.86
N ILE A 379 13.98 1.94 -0.74
CA ILE A 379 13.31 1.18 -1.80
C ILE A 379 13.13 2.03 -3.08
N PHE A 380 12.90 3.33 -2.95
CA PHE A 380 12.79 4.27 -4.07
C PHE A 380 14.16 4.81 -4.49
N SER A 381 15.01 5.24 -3.55
CA SER A 381 16.34 5.79 -3.88
C SER A 381 17.26 4.77 -4.57
N GLN A 382 17.02 3.47 -4.40
CA GLN A 382 17.69 2.38 -5.11
C GLN A 382 16.90 1.88 -6.33
N HIS A 383 15.77 2.48 -6.68
CA HIS A 383 14.92 2.10 -7.81
C HIS A 383 14.50 0.62 -7.80
N ARG A 384 14.15 0.10 -6.63
CA ARG A 384 13.83 -1.32 -6.41
C ARG A 384 12.32 -1.58 -6.32
N LEU A 385 11.52 -0.88 -7.12
CA LEU A 385 10.05 -1.08 -7.13
C LEU A 385 9.63 -2.51 -7.52
N SER A 386 10.47 -3.24 -8.25
CA SER A 386 10.23 -4.66 -8.56
C SER A 386 10.15 -5.55 -7.32
N ASP A 387 10.79 -5.13 -6.22
CA ASP A 387 10.85 -5.90 -4.98
C ASP A 387 9.59 -5.68 -4.11
N ILE A 388 8.75 -4.71 -4.47
CA ILE A 388 7.50 -4.45 -3.77
C ILE A 388 6.43 -5.44 -4.23
N ASN A 389 5.99 -6.29 -3.30
CA ASN A 389 4.81 -7.10 -3.51
C ASN A 389 3.55 -6.25 -3.32
N MET A 390 2.95 -5.82 -4.42
CA MET A 390 1.77 -4.96 -4.40
C MET A 390 0.75 -5.39 -5.44
N LEU A 391 -0.51 -5.08 -5.17
CA LEU A 391 -1.60 -5.34 -6.10
C LEU A 391 -1.44 -4.50 -7.37
N ALA A 392 -1.79 -5.10 -8.50
CA ALA A 392 -1.62 -4.49 -9.81
C ALA A 392 -2.21 -3.09 -9.97
N PRO A 393 -3.39 -2.80 -9.40
CA PRO A 393 -4.00 -1.49 -9.54
C PRO A 393 -3.18 -0.34 -8.95
N GLY A 394 -2.43 -0.58 -7.87
CA GLY A 394 -1.60 0.45 -7.23
C GLY A 394 -0.24 0.70 -7.92
N LYS A 395 0.26 -0.25 -8.73
CA LYS A 395 1.58 -0.13 -9.36
C LYS A 395 1.79 1.12 -10.20
N PRO A 396 0.84 1.56 -11.06
CA PRO A 396 1.04 2.75 -11.88
C PRO A 396 1.28 4.02 -11.06
N MET A 397 0.67 4.14 -9.86
CA MET A 397 0.90 5.27 -8.95
C MET A 397 2.34 5.27 -8.43
N MET A 398 2.88 4.11 -8.07
CA MET A 398 4.28 3.98 -7.65
C MET A 398 5.25 4.34 -8.77
N GLU A 399 4.95 3.92 -10.01
CA GLU A 399 5.76 4.26 -11.18
C GLU A 399 5.73 5.76 -11.51
N MET A 400 4.60 6.44 -11.31
CA MET A 400 4.49 7.88 -11.45
C MET A 400 5.30 8.62 -10.36
N ILE A 401 5.25 8.13 -9.12
CA ILE A 401 6.05 8.67 -8.01
C ILE A 401 7.54 8.49 -8.28
N GLU A 402 7.95 7.34 -8.79
CA GLU A 402 9.34 7.11 -9.21
C GLU A 402 9.75 8.01 -10.39
N ASN A 403 8.84 8.33 -11.31
CA ASN A 403 9.11 9.33 -12.34
C ASN A 403 9.41 10.71 -11.73
N GLN A 404 8.68 11.09 -10.66
CA GLN A 404 8.96 12.36 -9.97
C GLN A 404 10.37 12.36 -9.36
N LEU A 405 10.81 11.22 -8.80
CA LEU A 405 12.18 11.06 -8.33
C LEU A 405 13.19 11.17 -9.48
N TYR A 406 12.96 10.49 -10.63
CA TYR A 406 13.83 10.62 -11.80
C TYR A 406 13.94 12.06 -12.33
N LEU A 407 12.88 12.87 -12.25
CA LEU A 407 12.96 14.30 -12.60
C LEU A 407 13.90 15.04 -11.64
N THR A 408 13.81 14.77 -10.34
CA THR A 408 14.67 15.38 -9.32
C THR A 408 16.14 14.96 -9.47
N GLU A 409 16.39 13.72 -9.87
CA GLU A 409 17.72 13.16 -10.15
C GLU A 409 18.27 13.54 -11.55
N CYS A 410 17.54 14.34 -12.31
CA CYS A 410 17.85 14.69 -13.70
C CYS A 410 17.97 13.47 -14.65
N ALA A 411 17.35 12.34 -14.31
CA ALA A 411 17.34 11.11 -15.10
C ALA A 411 16.25 11.11 -16.19
N TYR A 412 16.13 12.21 -16.93
CA TYR A 412 15.04 12.51 -17.89
C TYR A 412 14.81 11.41 -18.94
N ALA A 413 15.88 10.79 -19.46
CA ALA A 413 15.77 9.71 -20.44
C ALA A 413 15.00 8.49 -19.89
N ARG A 414 15.08 8.22 -18.58
CA ARG A 414 14.32 7.14 -17.94
C ARG A 414 12.83 7.44 -17.92
N VAL A 415 12.44 8.69 -17.62
CA VAL A 415 11.05 9.14 -17.66
C VAL A 415 10.47 8.94 -19.06
N VAL A 416 11.15 9.43 -20.11
CA VAL A 416 10.70 9.27 -21.51
C VAL A 416 10.59 7.80 -21.90
N GLY A 417 11.60 6.99 -21.56
CA GLY A 417 11.66 5.57 -21.95
C GLY A 417 10.51 4.72 -21.41
N ARG A 418 9.89 5.10 -20.28
CA ARG A 418 8.79 4.34 -19.66
C ARG A 418 7.40 4.97 -19.84
N SER A 419 7.33 6.24 -20.27
CA SER A 419 6.07 7.00 -20.35
C SER A 419 5.02 6.34 -21.21
N THR A 420 5.37 5.85 -22.41
CA THR A 420 4.41 5.23 -23.33
C THR A 420 3.76 3.98 -22.72
N LYS A 421 4.56 3.12 -22.06
CA LYS A 421 4.04 1.92 -21.40
C LYS A 421 3.13 2.29 -20.23
N LEU A 422 3.55 3.24 -19.41
CA LEU A 422 2.77 3.68 -18.25
C LEU A 422 1.45 4.34 -18.67
N LEU A 423 1.46 5.17 -19.71
CA LEU A 423 0.25 5.78 -20.26
C LEU A 423 -0.71 4.74 -20.86
N ALA A 424 -0.21 3.70 -21.52
CA ALA A 424 -1.05 2.60 -22.00
C ALA A 424 -1.75 1.86 -20.84
N VAL A 425 -1.05 1.68 -19.71
CA VAL A 425 -1.67 1.14 -18.49
C VAL A 425 -2.72 2.10 -17.94
N CYS A 426 -2.44 3.41 -17.87
CA CYS A 426 -3.42 4.41 -17.42
C CYS A 426 -4.68 4.41 -18.29
N GLU A 427 -4.54 4.27 -19.60
CA GLU A 427 -5.67 4.19 -20.55
C GLU A 427 -6.50 2.93 -20.30
N THR A 428 -5.85 1.76 -20.19
CA THR A 428 -6.53 0.48 -19.91
C THR A 428 -7.26 0.50 -18.57
N MET A 429 -6.69 1.16 -17.55
CA MET A 429 -7.23 1.23 -16.19
C MET A 429 -8.14 2.44 -15.97
N HIS A 430 -8.32 3.28 -16.97
CA HIS A 430 -9.06 4.55 -16.85
C HIS A 430 -8.55 5.45 -15.71
N TYR A 431 -7.24 5.70 -15.64
CA TYR A 431 -6.61 6.58 -14.66
C TYR A 431 -6.31 7.95 -15.25
N ALA A 432 -7.32 8.81 -15.40
CA ALA A 432 -7.18 10.11 -16.05
C ALA A 432 -6.20 11.05 -15.32
N LEU A 433 -6.35 11.19 -13.99
CA LEU A 433 -5.47 12.05 -13.19
C LEU A 433 -4.03 11.56 -13.20
N LEU A 434 -3.82 10.25 -13.10
CA LEU A 434 -2.48 9.68 -13.17
C LEU A 434 -1.84 9.89 -14.53
N ALA A 435 -2.61 9.73 -15.63
CA ALA A 435 -2.16 10.01 -16.99
C ALA A 435 -1.77 11.48 -17.14
N LEU A 436 -2.49 12.41 -16.53
CA LEU A 436 -2.16 13.83 -16.50
C LEU A 436 -0.77 14.07 -15.88
N HIS A 437 -0.50 13.49 -14.69
CA HIS A 437 0.82 13.58 -14.07
C HIS A 437 1.93 13.04 -14.98
N VAL A 438 1.72 11.84 -15.57
CA VAL A 438 2.72 11.23 -16.47
C VAL A 438 2.98 12.07 -17.70
N ARG A 439 1.94 12.70 -18.31
CA ARG A 439 2.11 13.60 -19.46
C ARG A 439 2.93 14.84 -19.09
N ILE A 440 2.68 15.43 -17.92
CA ILE A 440 3.44 16.57 -17.40
C ILE A 440 4.91 16.19 -17.19
N GLN A 441 5.16 15.06 -16.50
CA GLN A 441 6.52 14.55 -16.27
C GLN A 441 7.25 14.26 -17.58
N THR A 442 6.54 13.75 -18.59
CA THR A 442 7.08 13.49 -19.93
C THR A 442 7.41 14.80 -20.65
N ALA A 443 6.54 15.81 -20.58
CA ALA A 443 6.80 17.13 -21.16
C ALA A 443 8.06 17.76 -20.56
N ILE A 444 8.20 17.73 -19.25
CA ILE A 444 9.40 18.20 -18.54
C ILE A 444 10.65 17.47 -19.02
N ALA A 445 10.59 16.13 -19.06
CA ALA A 445 11.73 15.32 -19.45
C ALA A 445 12.19 15.62 -20.89
N TYR A 446 11.27 15.80 -21.83
CA TYR A 446 11.61 16.21 -23.21
C TYR A 446 12.22 17.62 -23.27
N GLU A 447 11.67 18.58 -22.53
CA GLU A 447 12.22 19.94 -22.46
C GLU A 447 13.67 19.93 -21.96
N GLN A 448 13.94 19.21 -20.86
CA GLN A 448 15.28 19.09 -20.28
C GLN A 448 16.26 18.34 -21.19
N LEU A 449 15.78 17.50 -22.09
CA LEU A 449 16.58 16.83 -23.14
C LEU A 449 16.75 17.69 -24.42
N GLY A 450 16.26 18.92 -24.44
CA GLY A 450 16.33 19.83 -25.59
C GLY A 450 15.38 19.48 -26.75
N LYS A 451 14.37 18.62 -26.51
CA LYS A 451 13.37 18.21 -27.51
C LYS A 451 12.09 19.04 -27.34
N CYS A 452 12.19 20.34 -27.68
CA CYS A 452 11.16 21.31 -27.36
C CYS A 452 9.82 21.06 -28.06
N GLU A 453 9.79 20.52 -29.28
CA GLU A 453 8.53 20.25 -29.99
C GLU A 453 7.76 19.07 -29.37
N GLU A 454 8.48 18.02 -29.00
CA GLU A 454 7.89 16.90 -28.26
C GLU A 454 7.38 17.37 -26.87
N ALA A 455 8.18 18.16 -26.16
CA ALA A 455 7.81 18.74 -24.87
C ALA A 455 6.51 19.54 -24.96
N ARG A 456 6.41 20.39 -25.98
CA ARG A 456 5.23 21.21 -26.24
C ARG A 456 4.00 20.38 -26.60
N THR A 457 4.19 19.33 -27.38
CA THR A 457 3.11 18.38 -27.72
C THR A 457 2.52 17.70 -26.49
N TRP A 458 3.38 17.23 -25.59
CA TRP A 458 2.94 16.60 -24.35
C TRP A 458 2.30 17.59 -23.38
N LEU A 459 2.83 18.82 -23.27
CA LEU A 459 2.23 19.88 -22.46
C LEU A 459 0.82 20.24 -22.94
N LYS A 460 0.61 20.40 -24.26
CA LYS A 460 -0.72 20.71 -24.81
C LYS A 460 -1.75 19.64 -24.53
N ARG A 461 -1.36 18.36 -24.63
CA ARG A 461 -2.23 17.24 -24.24
C ARG A 461 -2.58 17.30 -22.76
N ALA A 462 -1.60 17.53 -21.89
CA ALA A 462 -1.82 17.67 -20.46
C ALA A 462 -2.77 18.84 -20.12
N LEU A 463 -2.58 19.99 -20.75
CA LEU A 463 -3.47 21.15 -20.55
C LEU A 463 -4.91 20.87 -21.02
N SER A 464 -5.06 20.20 -22.17
CA SER A 464 -6.38 19.80 -22.70
C SER A 464 -7.12 18.83 -21.76
N ASP A 465 -6.40 17.91 -21.11
CA ASP A 465 -7.02 16.97 -20.16
C ASP A 465 -7.37 17.64 -18.82
N ALA A 466 -6.60 18.63 -18.41
CA ALA A 466 -6.78 19.32 -17.13
C ALA A 466 -7.88 20.39 -17.15
N GLU A 467 -8.08 21.02 -18.31
CA GLU A 467 -8.94 22.20 -18.48
C GLU A 467 -10.40 21.95 -18.08
N PRO A 468 -11.06 20.83 -18.50
CA PRO A 468 -12.48 20.61 -18.18
C PRO A 468 -12.78 20.55 -16.67
N ASP A 469 -11.85 20.01 -15.87
CA ASP A 469 -12.00 19.83 -14.42
C ASP A 469 -11.17 20.85 -13.62
N ASN A 470 -10.49 21.77 -14.31
CA ASN A 470 -9.65 22.83 -13.72
C ASN A 470 -8.53 22.27 -12.79
N LEU A 471 -7.85 21.19 -13.21
CA LEU A 471 -6.82 20.51 -12.44
C LEU A 471 -5.46 21.20 -12.56
N VAL A 472 -5.15 22.13 -11.66
CA VAL A 472 -3.95 22.99 -11.73
C VAL A 472 -2.73 22.42 -11.01
N ILE A 473 -2.92 21.64 -9.92
CA ILE A 473 -1.83 21.27 -9.01
C ILE A 473 -0.74 20.42 -9.65
N PRO A 474 -0.98 19.45 -10.54
CA PRO A 474 0.09 18.68 -11.17
C PRO A 474 1.12 19.57 -11.92
N PHE A 475 0.67 20.69 -12.47
CA PHE A 475 1.54 21.69 -13.10
C PHE A 475 2.24 22.58 -12.06
N VAL A 476 1.51 22.97 -11.00
CA VAL A 476 2.04 23.85 -9.93
C VAL A 476 3.16 23.14 -9.16
N GLU A 477 3.01 21.87 -8.82
CA GLU A 477 4.04 21.07 -8.16
C GLU A 477 5.33 20.96 -8.99
N ASN A 478 5.22 21.04 -10.31
CA ASN A 478 6.33 20.97 -11.26
C ASN A 478 6.66 22.32 -11.90
N TYR A 479 6.13 23.42 -11.37
CA TYR A 479 6.19 24.75 -11.99
C TYR A 479 7.59 25.20 -12.33
N LYS A 480 8.58 24.98 -11.46
CA LYS A 480 9.99 25.37 -11.67
C LYS A 480 10.51 24.83 -13.01
N LEU A 481 10.21 23.57 -13.34
CA LEU A 481 10.66 22.93 -14.58
C LEU A 481 9.76 23.25 -15.78
N LEU A 482 8.47 23.53 -15.54
CA LEU A 482 7.49 23.84 -16.60
C LEU A 482 7.47 25.31 -17.01
N LYS A 483 7.96 26.22 -16.16
CA LYS A 483 7.89 27.67 -16.38
C LYS A 483 8.34 28.12 -17.79
N PRO A 484 9.46 27.60 -18.39
CA PRO A 484 9.89 27.95 -19.72
C PRO A 484 8.85 27.59 -20.81
N LEU A 485 8.25 26.39 -20.68
CA LEU A 485 7.23 25.91 -21.63
C LEU A 485 5.92 26.69 -21.50
N LEU A 486 5.42 26.89 -20.26
CA LEU A 486 4.16 27.62 -20.00
C LEU A 486 4.19 29.08 -20.51
N LYS A 487 5.34 29.75 -20.49
CA LYS A 487 5.49 31.10 -21.00
C LYS A 487 5.33 31.22 -22.53
N GLN A 488 5.46 30.10 -23.24
CA GLN A 488 5.35 30.05 -24.71
C GLN A 488 3.94 29.71 -25.19
N GLU A 489 3.06 29.25 -24.27
CA GLU A 489 1.69 28.90 -24.60
C GLU A 489 0.74 30.09 -24.55
N ILE A 490 -0.40 29.98 -25.27
CA ILE A 490 -1.46 30.97 -25.26
C ILE A 490 -2.06 31.03 -23.85
N LYS A 491 -2.16 32.25 -23.31
CA LYS A 491 -2.72 32.44 -21.97
C LYS A 491 -4.22 32.08 -21.95
N THR A 492 -4.57 31.04 -21.23
CA THR A 492 -5.93 30.67 -20.83
C THR A 492 -6.11 30.96 -19.34
N ASP A 493 -7.34 30.88 -18.83
CA ASP A 493 -7.62 31.04 -17.42
C ASP A 493 -6.89 29.95 -16.61
N LEU A 494 -6.85 28.70 -17.09
CA LEU A 494 -6.11 27.61 -16.50
C LEU A 494 -4.61 27.93 -16.39
N ILE A 495 -3.97 28.35 -17.49
CA ILE A 495 -2.53 28.67 -17.51
C ILE A 495 -2.24 29.85 -16.58
N THR A 496 -3.12 30.88 -16.57
CA THR A 496 -2.97 32.03 -15.68
C THR A 496 -2.98 31.59 -14.22
N LYS A 497 -3.93 30.74 -13.82
CA LYS A 497 -4.04 30.17 -12.47
C LYS A 497 -2.84 29.29 -12.10
N ILE A 498 -2.35 28.46 -13.04
CA ILE A 498 -1.14 27.65 -12.84
C ILE A 498 0.08 28.55 -12.56
N ILE A 499 0.26 29.62 -13.35
CA ILE A 499 1.39 30.54 -13.17
C ILE A 499 1.29 31.27 -11.83
N GLU A 500 0.11 31.78 -11.48
CA GLU A 500 -0.10 32.50 -10.21
C GLU A 500 0.17 31.62 -8.99
N LEU A 501 -0.39 30.42 -8.96
CA LEU A 501 -0.16 29.46 -7.86
C LEU A 501 1.29 28.94 -7.85
N GLY A 502 1.87 28.72 -9.03
CA GLY A 502 3.25 28.28 -9.18
C GLY A 502 4.26 29.30 -8.68
N GLU A 503 4.08 30.60 -8.99
CA GLU A 503 4.94 31.66 -8.46
C GLU A 503 4.80 31.79 -6.95
N ARG A 504 3.58 31.68 -6.40
CA ARG A 504 3.36 31.68 -4.94
C ARG A 504 4.05 30.52 -4.24
N ALA A 505 3.89 29.30 -4.77
CA ALA A 505 4.51 28.10 -4.21
C ALA A 505 6.04 28.16 -4.34
N HIS A 506 6.57 28.65 -5.44
CA HIS A 506 8.00 28.82 -5.66
C HIS A 506 8.60 29.83 -4.68
N ALA A 507 7.97 31.01 -4.51
CA ALA A 507 8.39 31.99 -3.54
C ALA A 507 8.43 31.45 -2.11
N ARG A 508 7.44 30.60 -1.76
CA ARG A 508 7.34 29.93 -0.46
C ARG A 508 8.48 28.93 -0.26
N ASN A 509 8.68 28.05 -1.23
CA ASN A 509 9.69 26.98 -1.15
C ASN A 509 11.12 27.54 -1.18
N THR A 510 11.34 28.66 -1.86
CA THR A 510 12.64 29.36 -1.86
C THR A 510 13.00 29.88 -0.46
N ILE A 511 12.00 30.23 0.36
CA ILE A 511 12.21 30.60 1.76
C ILE A 511 12.55 29.38 2.64
N TYR A 512 12.15 28.18 2.23
CA TYR A 512 12.30 26.93 3.04
C TYR A 512 13.47 26.05 2.61
N VAL A 513 14.02 26.17 1.39
CA VAL A 513 15.24 25.46 1.00
C VAL A 513 16.40 26.06 1.78
N ARG A 514 16.98 25.24 2.66
CA ARG A 514 18.19 25.61 3.41
C ARG A 514 19.37 25.55 2.43
N PRO A 515 19.95 26.70 1.99
CA PRO A 515 21.16 26.66 1.19
C PRO A 515 22.27 25.93 1.95
N ALA A 516 23.07 25.10 1.27
CA ALA A 516 24.15 24.32 1.89
C ALA A 516 25.11 25.19 2.74
N VAL A 517 25.26 26.47 2.36
CA VAL A 517 26.04 27.46 3.13
C VAL A 517 25.45 27.72 4.53
N LEU A 518 24.17 27.42 4.75
CA LEU A 518 23.50 27.59 6.05
C LEU A 518 23.54 26.30 6.91
N ASP A 519 24.17 25.22 6.46
CA ASP A 519 24.27 23.96 7.21
C ASP A 519 25.10 24.11 8.50
N VAL A 520 25.94 25.14 8.56
CA VAL A 520 26.69 25.52 9.76
C VAL A 520 25.81 26.13 10.88
N LEU A 521 24.56 26.49 10.57
CA LEU A 521 23.63 27.09 11.52
C LEU A 521 22.85 26.00 12.26
N THR A 522 22.62 26.25 13.55
CA THR A 522 21.67 25.43 14.32
C THR A 522 20.22 25.65 13.86
N PRO A 523 19.28 24.72 14.15
CA PRO A 523 17.86 24.91 13.81
C PRO A 523 17.29 26.26 14.29
N ARG A 524 17.68 26.71 15.47
CA ARG A 524 17.21 27.98 16.04
C ARG A 524 17.77 29.19 15.31
N GLU A 525 19.05 29.17 14.95
CA GLU A 525 19.68 30.21 14.14
C GLU A 525 19.06 30.27 12.74
N PHE A 526 18.76 29.13 12.15
CA PHE A 526 18.10 29.08 10.84
C PHE A 526 16.66 29.63 10.88
N GLU A 527 15.91 29.39 11.96
CA GLU A 527 14.59 29.96 12.17
C GLU A 527 14.66 31.49 12.22
N ILE A 528 15.68 32.05 12.90
CA ILE A 528 15.92 33.49 12.93
C ILE A 528 16.27 34.02 11.52
N VAL A 529 17.10 33.33 10.75
CA VAL A 529 17.40 33.68 9.35
C VAL A 529 16.12 33.76 8.52
N LYS A 530 15.20 32.82 8.65
CA LYS A 530 13.90 32.86 7.96
C LYS A 530 13.10 34.13 8.29
N LEU A 531 13.07 34.52 9.55
CA LEU A 531 12.34 35.74 9.99
C LEU A 531 13.05 37.03 9.52
N ILE A 532 14.38 37.00 9.41
CA ILE A 532 15.16 38.09 8.80
C ILE A 532 14.83 38.25 7.32
N THR A 533 14.70 37.14 6.56
CA THR A 533 14.34 37.18 5.13
C THR A 533 12.93 37.72 4.89
N GLN A 534 12.02 37.55 5.84
CA GLN A 534 10.69 38.17 5.85
C GLN A 534 10.73 39.69 6.19
N ARG A 535 11.94 40.25 6.34
CA ARG A 535 12.20 41.67 6.71
C ARG A 535 11.67 42.08 8.07
N LEU A 536 11.45 41.15 8.98
CA LEU A 536 11.05 41.45 10.35
C LEU A 536 12.16 42.16 11.12
N SER A 537 11.79 43.09 11.98
CA SER A 537 12.70 43.74 12.94
C SER A 537 13.10 42.78 14.07
N ASN A 538 14.21 43.06 14.77
CA ASN A 538 14.64 42.24 15.90
C ASN A 538 13.57 42.14 17.00
N ARG A 539 12.73 43.14 17.15
CA ARG A 539 11.61 43.16 18.09
C ARG A 539 10.52 42.19 17.65
N GLU A 540 10.11 42.23 16.37
CA GLU A 540 9.10 41.32 15.81
C GLU A 540 9.59 39.89 15.84
N ILE A 541 10.89 39.63 15.55
CA ILE A 541 11.51 38.32 15.70
C ILE A 541 11.46 37.84 17.15
N ALA A 542 11.75 38.71 18.09
CA ALA A 542 11.69 38.39 19.50
C ALA A 542 10.27 38.04 19.97
N GLU A 543 9.26 38.77 19.51
CA GLU A 543 7.85 38.49 19.78
C GLU A 543 7.42 37.15 19.16
N ASN A 544 7.79 36.89 17.91
CA ASN A 544 7.45 35.64 17.22
C ASN A 544 8.09 34.40 17.87
N LEU A 545 9.30 34.52 18.38
CA LEU A 545 10.06 33.42 18.94
C LEU A 545 10.02 33.31 20.46
N TYR A 546 9.23 34.16 21.13
CA TYR A 546 9.16 34.25 22.59
C TYR A 546 10.54 34.45 23.24
N LEU A 547 11.38 35.30 22.63
CA LEU A 547 12.71 35.63 23.10
C LEU A 547 12.80 37.10 23.52
N SER A 548 13.90 37.45 24.25
CA SER A 548 14.25 38.86 24.45
C SER A 548 14.91 39.43 23.17
N GLU A 549 14.73 40.72 22.91
CA GLU A 549 15.40 41.40 21.79
C GLU A 549 16.94 41.30 21.89
N GLY A 550 17.48 41.26 23.13
CA GLY A 550 18.90 41.01 23.37
C GLY A 550 19.35 39.64 22.94
N SER A 551 18.55 38.59 23.19
CA SER A 551 18.83 37.23 22.77
C SER A 551 18.81 37.13 21.23
N VAL A 552 17.84 37.76 20.56
CA VAL A 552 17.78 37.80 19.08
C VAL A 552 19.02 38.46 18.51
N LYS A 553 19.49 39.61 19.08
CA LYS A 553 20.73 40.26 18.64
C LYS A 553 21.95 39.33 18.80
N GLN A 554 22.00 38.57 19.89
CA GLN A 554 23.09 37.63 20.14
C GLN A 554 23.09 36.50 19.07
N TYR A 555 21.93 35.90 18.78
CA TYR A 555 21.81 34.91 17.71
C TYR A 555 22.19 35.46 16.34
N ILE A 556 21.75 36.68 16.01
CA ILE A 556 22.10 37.33 14.74
C ILE A 556 23.62 37.54 14.61
N ASN A 557 24.28 37.92 15.67
CA ASN A 557 25.75 38.06 15.67
C ASN A 557 26.44 36.68 15.49
N GLN A 558 25.94 35.62 16.12
CA GLN A 558 26.46 34.28 15.94
C GLN A 558 26.26 33.79 14.49
N ILE A 559 25.09 34.06 13.89
CA ILE A 559 24.78 33.75 12.48
C ILE A 559 25.79 34.42 11.55
N TYR A 560 26.01 35.74 11.73
CA TYR A 560 26.98 36.48 10.89
C TYR A 560 28.41 35.93 11.05
N SER A 561 28.81 35.59 12.29
CA SER A 561 30.11 34.99 12.54
C SER A 561 30.27 33.64 11.85
N LYS A 562 29.27 32.77 11.94
CA LYS A 562 29.28 31.42 11.30
C LYS A 562 29.27 31.47 9.78
N LEU A 563 28.62 32.49 9.19
CA LEU A 563 28.53 32.70 7.74
C LEU A 563 29.66 33.58 7.20
N HIS A 564 30.65 33.98 8.06
CA HIS A 564 31.75 34.84 7.70
C HIS A 564 31.33 36.17 7.07
N ILE A 565 30.19 36.73 7.58
CA ILE A 565 29.63 38.02 7.12
C ILE A 565 30.23 39.17 7.95
N GLU A 566 30.94 40.09 7.29
CA GLU A 566 31.61 41.21 7.94
C GLU A 566 31.05 42.58 7.49
N GLY A 567 31.17 43.61 8.30
CA GLY A 567 30.74 44.98 7.98
C GLY A 567 29.85 45.59 9.04
N ASP A 568 29.23 46.73 8.73
CA ASP A 568 28.21 47.35 9.59
C ASP A 568 26.86 46.60 9.52
N THR A 569 25.94 46.94 10.40
CA THR A 569 24.64 46.23 10.54
C THR A 569 23.84 46.21 9.22
N ARG A 570 23.92 47.27 8.40
CA ARG A 570 23.19 47.41 7.14
C ARG A 570 23.84 46.57 6.07
N THR A 571 25.16 46.60 5.99
CA THR A 571 25.99 45.81 5.10
C THR A 571 25.86 44.32 5.36
N LYS A 572 25.92 43.89 6.62
CA LYS A 572 25.77 42.49 7.05
C LYS A 572 24.40 41.92 6.66
N ARG A 573 23.34 42.70 6.85
CA ARG A 573 22.00 42.28 6.51
C ARG A 573 21.84 42.13 4.96
N LYS A 574 22.43 43.03 4.19
CA LYS A 574 22.47 42.96 2.74
C LYS A 574 23.28 41.74 2.27
N GLN A 575 24.47 41.51 2.79
CA GLN A 575 25.29 40.34 2.45
C GLN A 575 24.58 39.02 2.77
N LEU A 576 23.82 38.94 3.88
CA LEU A 576 22.99 37.77 4.16
C LEU A 576 21.92 37.55 3.08
N PHE A 577 21.26 38.60 2.61
CA PHE A 577 20.31 38.51 1.51
C PHE A 577 20.99 38.10 0.20
N ASP A 578 22.09 38.73 -0.17
CA ASP A 578 22.85 38.44 -1.37
C ASP A 578 23.37 36.97 -1.36
N LEU A 579 23.80 36.48 -0.22
CA LEU A 579 24.27 35.10 -0.03
C LEU A 579 23.13 34.08 -0.19
N LEU A 580 21.92 34.42 0.23
CA LEU A 580 20.73 33.61 0.06
C LEU A 580 20.20 33.63 -1.39
N GLU A 581 20.31 34.79 -2.07
CA GLU A 581 19.91 34.93 -3.48
C GLU A 581 20.89 34.27 -4.46
N GLN A 582 22.18 34.17 -4.15
CA GLN A 582 23.20 33.51 -4.99
C GLN A 582 23.15 31.99 -4.90
N THR A 583 22.50 31.44 -3.89
CA THR A 583 22.40 30.00 -3.62
C THR A 583 21.03 29.43 -4.02
N THR A 584 20.14 30.25 -4.55
CA THR A 584 18.85 29.89 -5.14
C THR A 584 18.96 29.83 -6.68
#